data_66ec55d514e8a09fe32d629aca9ee2bc
#
_entry.id   66ec55d514e8a09fe32d629aca9ee2bc
#
_cell.length_a   1.000
_cell.length_b   1.000
_cell.length_c   1.000
_cell.angle_alpha   90.00
_cell.angle_beta   90.00
_cell.angle_gamma   90.00
#
_symmetry.space_group_name_H-M   'P 1'
#
loop_
_entity.id
_entity.type
_entity.pdbx_description
1 polymer ?
#
loop_
_entity_poly.entity_id
_entity_poly.type
_entity_poly.pdbx_seq_one_letter_code
_entity_poly.pdbx_strand_id
1 'polypeptide(L)'
;MIDKEKAALDPKKQWAKFISVTVLYLLFLLWVGSWWGLVVVPFIYDYYITKKIRWQWWKEAEGPVRFIMGWVDALVFALVAVYFINLFFFQNYVIPSSSLEKSLLTGDYLFVSKVSYGPRIPETPLTMPLTQHTLPIINTKSYISWPQWDYRRVKGLGKVELNDIVVFNYPAGDTIMSEPNYQGQDYYQTVYTLGENTLAQQHPNIKLNQMSIAQQRAFYDNAYTVGRNYIINNVGTYGTLDWRPTDRRENFVKRCVGLPGQTLQIKNRIIYLDGKPNKEPEKVQYSYFVKLNNITTADLLSAQYDDLRKELEISNEDVQTLTNLHGSDISRGMVLNNAALEYDGYMPLTKRAAAEMKRLGLIKAIRLVTDKDIYSGPYYPLNAFTGWTRDNYGPIWIPAKGKSITLTLNNLPIYERCIKVYEKNDLQVKNGKIYINGRPATRYTFKMDYYWMMGDNRHNSADSRYWGFVPEDHIVGKPIFIWWSSDPDRKGFGGIRWHRLFNWVDNIK
;
A
#
# COMPACT_ATOMS: atom_id res chain seq x y z
N MET A 1 12.26 32.64 -44.32
CA MET A 1 11.24 32.64 -43.25
C MET A 1 11.81 32.64 -41.84
N ILE A 2 12.87 31.87 -41.55
CA ILE A 2 13.57 31.87 -40.24
C ILE A 2 14.01 33.28 -39.79
N ASP A 3 14.45 34.14 -40.74
CA ASP A 3 14.85 35.51 -40.43
C ASP A 3 13.69 36.46 -40.10
N LYS A 4 12.48 36.20 -40.63
CA LYS A 4 11.28 37.02 -40.31
C LYS A 4 10.74 36.73 -38.88
N GLU A 5 10.79 35.48 -38.42
CA GLU A 5 10.38 35.14 -37.04
C GLU A 5 11.40 35.64 -36.02
N LYS A 6 12.70 35.61 -36.36
CA LYS A 6 13.76 36.20 -35.52
C LYS A 6 13.63 37.73 -35.42
N ALA A 7 13.22 38.39 -36.47
CA ALA A 7 13.04 39.85 -36.48
C ALA A 7 11.81 40.35 -35.70
N ALA A 8 10.81 39.48 -35.45
CA ALA A 8 9.56 39.81 -34.76
C ALA A 8 9.64 39.67 -33.22
N LEU A 9 10.70 39.07 -32.69
CA LEU A 9 10.80 38.79 -31.24
C LEU A 9 11.76 39.78 -30.59
N ASP A 10 11.30 40.48 -29.56
CA ASP A 10 12.11 41.38 -28.74
C ASP A 10 13.25 40.56 -28.06
N PRO A 11 14.53 40.80 -28.42
CA PRO A 11 15.68 40.06 -27.87
C PRO A 11 15.71 40.08 -26.36
N LYS A 12 15.36 41.22 -25.72
CA LYS A 12 15.35 41.37 -24.28
C LYS A 12 14.34 40.41 -23.61
N LYS A 13 13.17 40.28 -24.20
CA LYS A 13 12.15 39.34 -23.73
C LYS A 13 12.58 37.88 -23.89
N GLN A 14 13.26 37.53 -24.98
CA GLN A 14 13.79 36.15 -25.17
C GLN A 14 14.89 35.81 -24.15
N TRP A 15 15.81 36.71 -23.93
CA TRP A 15 16.84 36.57 -22.87
C TRP A 15 16.22 36.46 -21.48
N ALA A 16 15.23 37.29 -21.16
CA ALA A 16 14.55 37.22 -19.88
C ALA A 16 13.85 35.85 -19.68
N LYS A 17 13.16 35.33 -20.71
CA LYS A 17 12.55 33.99 -20.67
C LYS A 17 13.61 32.88 -20.50
N PHE A 18 14.69 32.93 -21.30
CA PHE A 18 15.78 31.97 -21.19
C PHE A 18 16.38 31.94 -19.79
N ILE A 19 16.73 33.10 -19.24
CA ILE A 19 17.30 33.20 -17.88
C ILE A 19 16.33 32.67 -16.83
N SER A 20 15.06 33.10 -16.88
CA SER A 20 14.05 32.65 -15.91
C SER A 20 13.84 31.13 -15.95
N VAL A 21 13.65 30.55 -17.14
CA VAL A 21 13.47 29.10 -17.29
C VAL A 21 14.72 28.34 -16.87
N THR A 22 15.91 28.83 -17.26
CA THR A 22 17.17 28.18 -16.88
C THR A 22 17.41 28.24 -15.39
N VAL A 23 17.16 29.37 -14.73
CA VAL A 23 17.29 29.49 -13.26
C VAL A 23 16.31 28.54 -12.55
N LEU A 24 15.05 28.52 -12.95
CA LEU A 24 14.06 27.58 -12.37
C LEU A 24 14.47 26.12 -12.59
N TYR A 25 14.98 25.80 -13.77
CA TYR A 25 15.47 24.45 -14.06
C TYR A 25 16.70 24.08 -13.25
N LEU A 26 17.67 25.00 -13.07
CA LEU A 26 18.84 24.76 -12.24
C LEU A 26 18.48 24.61 -10.76
N LEU A 27 17.52 25.38 -10.24
CA LEU A 27 16.99 25.21 -8.89
C LEU A 27 16.31 23.83 -8.73
N PHE A 28 15.56 23.38 -9.75
CA PHE A 28 15.00 22.04 -9.77
C PHE A 28 16.08 20.96 -9.77
N LEU A 29 17.13 21.07 -10.60
CA LEU A 29 18.26 20.13 -10.62
C LEU A 29 19.00 20.09 -9.29
N LEU A 30 19.19 21.24 -8.66
CA LEU A 30 19.80 21.35 -7.33
C LEU A 30 18.96 20.62 -6.28
N TRP A 31 17.64 20.82 -6.30
CA TRP A 31 16.72 20.13 -5.40
C TRP A 31 16.72 18.62 -5.62
N VAL A 32 16.66 18.16 -6.88
CA VAL A 32 16.74 16.74 -7.25
C VAL A 32 18.13 16.14 -6.99
N GLY A 33 19.18 16.95 -6.95
CA GLY A 33 20.57 16.51 -6.80
C GLY A 33 21.07 15.73 -8.03
N SER A 34 20.67 16.12 -9.24
CA SER A 34 21.05 15.45 -10.49
C SER A 34 21.79 16.38 -11.44
N TRP A 35 23.08 16.13 -11.63
CA TRP A 35 23.91 16.92 -12.57
C TRP A 35 23.72 16.47 -14.03
N TRP A 36 23.24 15.24 -14.28
CA TRP A 36 22.96 14.77 -15.64
C TRP A 36 21.93 15.63 -16.37
N GLY A 37 21.02 16.26 -15.63
CA GLY A 37 20.04 17.17 -16.19
C GLY A 37 20.64 18.41 -16.88
N LEU A 38 21.92 18.75 -16.61
CA LEU A 38 22.56 19.88 -17.28
C LEU A 38 22.61 19.74 -18.81
N VAL A 39 22.53 18.52 -19.33
CA VAL A 39 22.43 18.25 -20.76
C VAL A 39 21.21 18.92 -21.44
N VAL A 40 20.19 19.29 -20.67
CA VAL A 40 18.98 19.97 -21.19
C VAL A 40 19.21 21.48 -21.38
N VAL A 41 20.16 22.09 -20.65
CA VAL A 41 20.40 23.54 -20.73
C VAL A 41 20.75 24.04 -22.15
N PRO A 42 21.60 23.36 -22.95
CA PRO A 42 21.83 23.72 -24.36
C PRO A 42 20.54 23.72 -25.21
N PHE A 43 19.60 22.81 -24.95
CA PHE A 43 18.33 22.76 -25.65
C PHE A 43 17.40 23.92 -25.26
N ILE A 44 17.39 24.31 -23.96
CA ILE A 44 16.68 25.51 -23.50
C ILE A 44 17.29 26.76 -24.18
N TYR A 45 18.63 26.83 -24.27
CA TYR A 45 19.31 27.91 -24.96
C TYR A 45 18.95 27.97 -26.44
N ASP A 46 18.95 26.82 -27.12
CA ASP A 46 18.56 26.77 -28.52
C ASP A 46 17.11 27.19 -28.73
N TYR A 47 16.20 26.72 -27.88
CA TYR A 47 14.77 27.04 -27.99
C TYR A 47 14.45 28.53 -27.92
N TYR A 48 15.12 29.25 -26.99
CA TYR A 48 14.87 30.68 -26.77
C TYR A 48 15.79 31.59 -27.59
N ILE A 49 17.07 31.24 -27.80
CA ILE A 49 18.09 32.16 -28.31
C ILE A 49 18.55 31.77 -29.70
N THR A 50 19.14 30.58 -29.91
CA THR A 50 19.79 30.27 -31.19
C THR A 50 18.77 29.81 -32.24
N LYS A 51 17.70 29.13 -31.85
CA LYS A 51 16.64 28.62 -32.74
C LYS A 51 17.18 27.85 -33.97
N LYS A 52 18.30 27.14 -33.78
CA LYS A 52 18.91 26.30 -34.81
C LYS A 52 18.09 25.05 -35.10
N ILE A 53 17.51 24.45 -34.02
CA ILE A 53 16.64 23.30 -34.13
C ILE A 53 15.22 23.81 -34.42
N ARG A 54 14.62 23.28 -35.47
CA ARG A 54 13.23 23.61 -35.85
C ARG A 54 12.24 22.80 -34.97
N TRP A 55 12.11 23.18 -33.71
CA TRP A 55 11.26 22.48 -32.70
C TRP A 55 9.79 22.37 -33.16
N GLN A 56 9.33 23.34 -33.94
CA GLN A 56 7.93 23.45 -34.38
C GLN A 56 7.82 23.50 -35.90
N TRP A 57 8.65 22.70 -36.64
CA TRP A 57 8.69 22.64 -38.13
C TRP A 57 7.31 22.38 -38.74
N TRP A 58 6.46 21.63 -38.01
CA TRP A 58 5.11 21.28 -38.45
C TRP A 58 4.17 22.50 -38.54
N LYS A 59 4.46 23.63 -37.91
CA LYS A 59 3.70 24.87 -38.03
C LYS A 59 3.78 25.51 -39.42
N GLU A 60 4.88 25.21 -40.13
CA GLU A 60 5.11 25.65 -41.48
C GLU A 60 4.50 24.70 -42.53
N ALA A 61 4.08 23.49 -42.12
CA ALA A 61 3.44 22.52 -42.99
C ALA A 61 1.98 22.92 -43.33
N GLU A 62 1.47 22.47 -44.48
CA GLU A 62 0.11 22.73 -44.92
C GLU A 62 -0.79 21.50 -44.75
N GLY A 63 -2.11 21.75 -44.70
CA GLY A 63 -3.14 20.73 -44.71
C GLY A 63 -3.10 19.73 -43.55
N PRO A 64 -3.28 18.42 -43.79
CA PRO A 64 -3.42 17.39 -42.76
C PRO A 64 -2.20 17.26 -41.82
N VAL A 65 -1.01 17.48 -42.38
CA VAL A 65 0.25 17.35 -41.59
C VAL A 65 0.28 18.35 -40.44
N ARG A 66 -0.08 19.60 -40.67
CA ARG A 66 -0.15 20.63 -39.63
C ARG A 66 -1.16 20.26 -38.57
N PHE A 67 -2.31 19.75 -38.93
CA PHE A 67 -3.37 19.34 -37.99
C PHE A 67 -2.92 18.16 -37.13
N ILE A 68 -2.46 17.07 -37.78
CA ILE A 68 -2.03 15.85 -37.06
C ILE A 68 -0.84 16.14 -36.14
N MET A 69 0.18 16.83 -36.65
CA MET A 69 1.37 17.13 -35.85
C MET A 69 1.09 18.09 -34.69
N GLY A 70 0.08 18.96 -34.82
CA GLY A 70 -0.39 19.78 -33.72
C GLY A 70 -0.96 18.96 -32.57
N TRP A 71 -1.72 17.91 -32.85
CA TRP A 71 -2.20 16.97 -31.86
C TRP A 71 -1.06 16.13 -31.24
N VAL A 72 -0.12 15.67 -32.07
CA VAL A 72 1.05 14.92 -31.61
C VAL A 72 1.89 15.77 -30.65
N ASP A 73 2.18 17.03 -30.97
CA ASP A 73 2.93 17.96 -30.13
C ASP A 73 2.22 18.18 -28.79
N ALA A 74 0.92 18.45 -28.80
CA ALA A 74 0.11 18.63 -27.62
C ALA A 74 0.10 17.35 -26.73
N LEU A 75 -0.04 16.17 -27.33
CA LEU A 75 -0.03 14.89 -26.62
C LEU A 75 1.33 14.60 -26.00
N VAL A 76 2.42 14.78 -26.75
CA VAL A 76 3.78 14.57 -26.23
C VAL A 76 4.06 15.52 -25.06
N PHE A 77 3.73 16.81 -25.23
CA PHE A 77 3.87 17.78 -24.16
C PHE A 77 3.08 17.38 -22.90
N ALA A 78 1.80 17.00 -23.07
CA ALA A 78 0.95 16.60 -21.96
C ALA A 78 1.49 15.33 -21.24
N LEU A 79 1.93 14.33 -21.98
CA LEU A 79 2.51 13.10 -21.41
C LEU A 79 3.79 13.38 -20.63
N VAL A 80 4.69 14.20 -21.17
CA VAL A 80 5.94 14.59 -20.49
C VAL A 80 5.63 15.41 -19.25
N ALA A 81 4.76 16.42 -19.33
CA ALA A 81 4.39 17.25 -18.20
C ALA A 81 3.74 16.43 -17.09
N VAL A 82 2.76 15.59 -17.41
CA VAL A 82 2.07 14.72 -16.43
C VAL A 82 3.03 13.71 -15.83
N TYR A 83 3.96 13.14 -16.61
CA TYR A 83 5.00 12.24 -16.09
C TYR A 83 5.85 12.92 -15.00
N PHE A 84 6.36 14.14 -15.28
CA PHE A 84 7.16 14.89 -14.30
C PHE A 84 6.35 15.31 -13.09
N ILE A 85 5.12 15.77 -13.28
CA ILE A 85 4.22 16.12 -12.17
C ILE A 85 3.96 14.90 -11.27
N ASN A 86 3.61 13.77 -11.86
CA ASN A 86 3.35 12.54 -11.13
C ASN A 86 4.60 11.98 -10.44
N LEU A 87 5.77 12.20 -11.00
CA LEU A 87 7.02 11.72 -10.44
C LEU A 87 7.44 12.54 -9.21
N PHE A 88 7.40 13.87 -9.29
CA PHE A 88 8.04 14.75 -8.31
C PHE A 88 7.07 15.47 -7.39
N PHE A 89 5.84 15.73 -7.80
CA PHE A 89 4.95 16.62 -7.06
C PHE A 89 3.74 15.91 -6.47
N PHE A 90 2.83 15.45 -7.31
CA PHE A 90 1.60 14.81 -6.86
C PHE A 90 1.06 13.81 -7.87
N GLN A 91 0.27 12.89 -7.39
CA GLN A 91 -0.40 11.87 -8.19
C GLN A 91 -1.78 11.59 -7.63
N ASN A 92 -2.74 11.30 -8.52
CA ASN A 92 -4.09 10.93 -8.12
C ASN A 92 -4.18 9.42 -7.95
N TYR A 93 -4.92 9.00 -6.90
CA TYR A 93 -5.24 7.61 -6.61
C TYR A 93 -6.72 7.47 -6.30
N VAL A 94 -7.30 6.32 -6.60
CA VAL A 94 -8.65 5.96 -6.19
C VAL A 94 -8.56 4.91 -5.08
N ILE A 95 -9.46 4.99 -4.10
CA ILE A 95 -9.60 3.98 -3.05
C ILE A 95 -10.46 2.83 -3.57
N PRO A 96 -9.89 1.62 -3.76
CA PRO A 96 -10.61 0.50 -4.33
C PRO A 96 -11.25 -0.42 -3.29
N SER A 97 -10.92 -0.27 -2.00
CA SER A 97 -11.31 -1.22 -0.94
C SER A 97 -11.69 -0.53 0.36
N SER A 98 -12.47 -1.22 1.19
CA SER A 98 -13.00 -0.75 2.47
C SER A 98 -12.02 -0.80 3.65
N SER A 99 -10.71 -1.04 3.42
CA SER A 99 -9.74 -1.21 4.51
C SER A 99 -9.47 0.05 5.36
N LEU A 100 -9.79 1.24 4.84
CA LEU A 100 -9.79 2.53 5.54
C LEU A 100 -11.21 3.10 5.66
N GLU A 101 -12.23 2.25 5.53
CA GLU A 101 -13.64 2.65 5.57
C GLU A 101 -13.93 3.55 6.79
N LYS A 102 -14.82 4.50 6.61
CA LYS A 102 -15.14 5.66 7.47
C LYS A 102 -14.12 6.80 7.40
N SER A 103 -12.82 6.51 7.32
CA SER A 103 -11.81 7.55 7.07
C SER A 103 -11.75 7.88 5.57
N LEU A 104 -11.45 6.89 4.74
CA LEU A 104 -11.48 6.99 3.28
C LEU A 104 -12.42 5.91 2.73
N LEU A 105 -13.37 6.33 1.93
CA LEU A 105 -14.41 5.45 1.39
C LEU A 105 -13.98 4.88 0.03
N THR A 106 -14.43 3.66 -0.26
CA THR A 106 -14.34 3.12 -1.63
C THR A 106 -14.96 4.09 -2.63
N GLY A 107 -14.20 4.44 -3.70
CA GLY A 107 -14.59 5.45 -4.67
C GLY A 107 -14.19 6.88 -4.35
N ASP A 108 -13.42 7.12 -3.26
CA ASP A 108 -12.71 8.39 -3.02
C ASP A 108 -11.50 8.51 -3.94
N TYR A 109 -11.34 9.64 -4.60
CA TYR A 109 -10.19 10.01 -5.41
C TYR A 109 -9.31 10.97 -4.62
N LEU A 110 -8.09 10.54 -4.36
CA LEU A 110 -7.15 11.24 -3.51
C LEU A 110 -6.13 12.03 -4.32
N PHE A 111 -5.89 13.26 -3.90
CA PHE A 111 -4.75 14.03 -4.35
C PHE A 111 -3.58 13.75 -3.38
N VAL A 112 -2.56 13.06 -3.87
CA VAL A 112 -1.44 12.58 -3.05
C VAL A 112 -0.18 13.39 -3.35
N SER A 113 0.33 14.08 -2.34
CA SER A 113 1.56 14.85 -2.40
C SER A 113 2.77 13.95 -2.17
N LYS A 114 3.69 13.95 -3.11
CA LYS A 114 5.02 13.33 -2.95
C LYS A 114 6.01 14.25 -2.26
N VAL A 115 5.82 15.57 -2.42
CA VAL A 115 6.68 16.60 -1.81
C VAL A 115 6.60 16.56 -0.28
N SER A 116 5.46 16.15 0.28
CA SER A 116 5.27 16.07 1.74
C SER A 116 6.37 15.24 2.42
N TYR A 117 6.70 14.07 1.89
CA TYR A 117 7.74 13.20 2.43
C TYR A 117 9.02 13.19 1.58
N GLY A 118 9.01 13.91 0.44
CA GLY A 118 10.06 13.92 -0.57
C GLY A 118 9.84 12.85 -1.65
N PRO A 119 9.87 13.25 -2.93
CA PRO A 119 9.70 12.32 -4.04
C PRO A 119 10.88 11.34 -4.13
N ARG A 120 10.59 10.11 -4.55
CA ARG A 120 11.62 9.12 -4.87
C ARG A 120 12.09 9.31 -6.31
N ILE A 121 13.39 9.16 -6.52
CA ILE A 121 13.93 8.97 -7.87
C ILE A 121 13.49 7.57 -8.33
N PRO A 122 13.00 7.39 -9.57
CA PRO A 122 12.56 6.10 -10.06
C PRO A 122 13.68 5.06 -9.99
N GLU A 123 13.39 3.90 -9.45
CA GLU A 123 14.30 2.76 -9.53
C GLU A 123 14.29 2.18 -10.95
N THR A 124 13.13 2.21 -11.63
CA THR A 124 12.97 1.81 -13.04
C THR A 124 12.68 3.03 -13.92
N PRO A 125 13.73 3.74 -14.42
CA PRO A 125 13.55 5.00 -15.16
C PRO A 125 12.86 4.82 -16.52
N LEU A 126 13.01 3.65 -17.15
CA LEU A 126 12.41 3.36 -18.45
C LEU A 126 11.02 2.73 -18.27
N THR A 127 10.01 3.57 -18.12
CA THR A 127 8.64 3.16 -17.90
C THR A 127 7.66 3.95 -18.77
N MET A 128 6.58 3.31 -19.19
CA MET A 128 5.49 3.97 -19.89
C MET A 128 4.76 4.93 -18.93
N PRO A 129 4.58 6.21 -19.29
CA PRO A 129 3.80 7.15 -18.50
C PRO A 129 2.39 6.63 -18.20
N LEU A 130 1.82 7.03 -17.06
CA LEU A 130 0.44 6.73 -16.64
C LEU A 130 0.16 5.23 -16.37
N THR A 131 1.18 4.39 -16.32
CA THR A 131 1.03 2.97 -16.00
C THR A 131 1.81 2.61 -14.74
N GLN A 132 1.30 1.66 -13.95
CA GLN A 132 2.00 1.20 -12.74
C GLN A 132 2.98 0.06 -13.06
N HIS A 133 2.49 -1.05 -13.60
CA HIS A 133 3.30 -2.24 -13.87
C HIS A 133 2.93 -2.95 -15.18
N THR A 134 1.68 -2.83 -15.64
CA THR A 134 1.15 -3.56 -16.79
C THR A 134 0.51 -2.60 -17.78
N LEU A 135 0.74 -2.79 -19.06
CA LEU A 135 0.07 -2.06 -20.11
C LEU A 135 -1.39 -2.51 -20.20
N PRO A 136 -2.36 -1.58 -20.26
CA PRO A 136 -3.74 -1.93 -20.48
C PRO A 136 -3.89 -2.60 -21.88
N ILE A 137 -4.89 -3.48 -22.02
CA ILE A 137 -5.25 -4.21 -23.25
C ILE A 137 -4.31 -5.39 -23.56
N ILE A 138 -2.99 -5.18 -23.62
CA ILE A 138 -2.01 -6.23 -24.02
C ILE A 138 -1.41 -6.99 -22.81
N ASN A 139 -1.67 -6.56 -21.57
CA ASN A 139 -1.26 -7.20 -20.32
C ASN A 139 0.23 -7.56 -20.22
N THR A 140 1.10 -6.81 -20.90
CA THR A 140 2.55 -6.94 -20.83
C THR A 140 3.15 -5.93 -19.83
N LYS A 141 4.40 -6.13 -19.43
CA LYS A 141 5.11 -5.17 -18.55
C LYS A 141 5.16 -3.79 -19.22
N SER A 142 4.84 -2.75 -18.45
CA SER A 142 4.89 -1.35 -18.88
C SER A 142 6.24 -0.67 -18.64
N TYR A 143 7.26 -1.44 -18.25
CA TYR A 143 8.59 -0.95 -17.91
C TYR A 143 9.67 -1.91 -18.37
N ILE A 144 10.87 -1.37 -18.54
CA ILE A 144 12.09 -2.14 -18.83
C ILE A 144 12.86 -2.27 -17.51
N SER A 145 13.20 -3.52 -17.15
CA SER A 145 13.85 -3.82 -15.86
C SER A 145 15.32 -3.37 -15.76
N TRP A 146 15.91 -2.88 -16.85
CA TRP A 146 17.29 -2.37 -16.91
C TRP A 146 17.33 -1.06 -17.70
N PRO A 147 18.05 -0.01 -17.23
CA PRO A 147 18.81 0.03 -15.97
C PRO A 147 17.88 0.10 -14.75
N GLN A 148 18.36 -0.41 -13.62
CA GLN A 148 17.73 -0.25 -12.33
C GLN A 148 18.65 0.57 -11.43
N TRP A 149 18.12 1.64 -10.83
CA TRP A 149 18.87 2.55 -9.97
C TRP A 149 18.65 2.22 -8.50
N ASP A 150 19.64 2.53 -7.66
CA ASP A 150 19.50 2.41 -6.22
C ASP A 150 18.49 3.43 -5.67
N TYR A 151 17.81 3.04 -4.58
CA TYR A 151 16.89 3.92 -3.90
C TYR A 151 17.55 5.26 -3.52
N ARG A 152 16.88 6.33 -3.89
CA ARG A 152 17.21 7.71 -3.48
C ARG A 152 15.93 8.53 -3.36
N ARG A 153 15.83 9.28 -2.25
CA ARG A 153 14.75 10.21 -1.98
C ARG A 153 15.25 11.64 -1.99
N VAL A 154 14.52 12.51 -2.67
CA VAL A 154 14.73 13.96 -2.64
C VAL A 154 14.20 14.50 -1.32
N LYS A 155 14.80 15.56 -0.79
CA LYS A 155 14.35 16.18 0.46
C LYS A 155 12.90 16.69 0.32
N GLY A 156 12.04 16.26 1.22
CA GLY A 156 10.64 16.69 1.33
C GLY A 156 10.44 17.82 2.33
N LEU A 157 9.17 18.19 2.53
CA LEU A 157 8.77 19.23 3.49
C LEU A 157 8.73 18.69 4.94
N GLY A 158 8.50 17.37 5.10
CA GLY A 158 8.39 16.72 6.40
C GLY A 158 8.75 15.24 6.34
N LYS A 159 8.35 14.50 7.37
CA LYS A 159 8.48 13.05 7.50
C LYS A 159 7.12 12.45 7.79
N VAL A 160 7.02 11.13 7.67
CA VAL A 160 5.83 10.40 8.12
C VAL A 160 5.66 10.56 9.62
N GLU A 161 4.49 10.98 10.03
CA GLU A 161 4.12 11.18 11.44
C GLU A 161 3.15 10.10 11.92
N LEU A 162 3.03 9.98 13.22
CA LEU A 162 2.09 9.04 13.83
C LEU A 162 0.65 9.42 13.47
N ASN A 163 -0.13 8.43 13.06
CA ASN A 163 -1.50 8.54 12.57
C ASN A 163 -1.66 9.18 11.19
N ASP A 164 -0.60 9.55 10.48
CA ASP A 164 -0.71 9.91 9.06
C ASP A 164 -1.32 8.77 8.25
N ILE A 165 -2.20 9.12 7.31
CA ILE A 165 -2.59 8.22 6.23
C ILE A 165 -1.50 8.29 5.15
N VAL A 166 -0.96 7.16 4.75
CA VAL A 166 0.23 7.07 3.88
C VAL A 166 -0.04 6.19 2.68
N VAL A 167 0.33 6.66 1.49
CA VAL A 167 0.40 5.85 0.27
C VAL A 167 1.79 5.26 0.17
N PHE A 168 1.87 3.94 -0.05
CA PHE A 168 3.13 3.21 -0.17
C PHE A 168 3.00 2.02 -1.12
N ASN A 169 4.11 1.54 -1.66
CA ASN A 169 4.15 0.33 -2.47
C ASN A 169 4.07 -0.91 -1.56
N TYR A 170 3.31 -1.92 -2.00
CA TYR A 170 3.07 -3.13 -1.24
C TYR A 170 4.37 -3.88 -0.91
N PRO A 171 4.73 -4.07 0.37
CA PRO A 171 6.03 -4.63 0.74
C PRO A 171 6.22 -6.08 0.31
N ALA A 172 5.16 -6.91 0.37
CA ALA A 172 5.20 -8.31 -0.05
C ALA A 172 4.97 -8.51 -1.55
N GLY A 173 4.76 -7.43 -2.33
CA GLY A 173 4.51 -7.47 -3.77
C GLY A 173 5.76 -7.57 -4.64
N ASP A 174 6.91 -7.95 -4.08
CA ASP A 174 8.16 -8.20 -4.82
C ASP A 174 8.09 -9.48 -5.66
N THR A 175 7.40 -10.50 -5.19
CA THR A 175 7.15 -11.75 -5.90
C THR A 175 5.65 -11.92 -6.10
N ILE A 176 5.23 -12.20 -7.31
CA ILE A 176 3.83 -12.42 -7.67
C ILE A 176 3.67 -13.76 -8.41
N MET A 177 2.51 -14.34 -8.22
CA MET A 177 2.02 -15.46 -9.03
C MET A 177 1.28 -14.89 -10.24
N SER A 178 1.63 -15.31 -11.47
CA SER A 178 1.13 -14.65 -12.69
C SER A 178 -0.30 -15.01 -13.06
N GLU A 179 -0.88 -16.05 -12.45
CA GLU A 179 -2.28 -16.39 -12.67
C GLU A 179 -3.23 -15.28 -12.14
N PRO A 180 -4.20 -14.79 -12.93
CA PRO A 180 -5.05 -13.65 -12.57
C PRO A 180 -5.72 -13.76 -11.21
N ASN A 181 -6.19 -14.94 -10.81
CA ASN A 181 -6.85 -15.17 -9.52
C ASN A 181 -5.89 -15.09 -8.32
N TYR A 182 -4.59 -15.14 -8.55
CA TYR A 182 -3.54 -15.13 -7.53
C TYR A 182 -2.65 -13.90 -7.55
N GLN A 183 -2.71 -13.06 -8.58
CA GLN A 183 -1.85 -11.86 -8.72
C GLN A 183 -1.98 -10.88 -7.55
N GLY A 184 -3.16 -10.76 -6.96
CA GLY A 184 -3.42 -9.89 -5.80
C GLY A 184 -3.18 -10.54 -4.45
N GLN A 185 -2.83 -11.83 -4.41
CA GLN A 185 -2.58 -12.54 -3.16
C GLN A 185 -1.15 -12.37 -2.69
N ASP A 186 -0.96 -12.40 -1.36
CA ASP A 186 0.37 -12.39 -0.77
C ASP A 186 1.08 -13.72 -1.03
N TYR A 187 2.13 -13.67 -1.87
CA TYR A 187 2.92 -14.84 -2.21
C TYR A 187 3.49 -15.53 -0.97
N TYR A 188 4.00 -14.77 -0.01
CA TYR A 188 4.65 -15.35 1.17
C TYR A 188 3.65 -16.02 2.11
N GLN A 189 2.47 -15.41 2.33
CA GLN A 189 1.39 -16.06 3.06
C GLN A 189 0.98 -17.38 2.38
N THR A 190 0.81 -17.35 1.07
CA THR A 190 0.44 -18.55 0.30
C THR A 190 1.50 -19.65 0.43
N VAL A 191 2.80 -19.29 0.29
CA VAL A 191 3.91 -20.23 0.44
C VAL A 191 3.93 -20.89 1.81
N TYR A 192 3.88 -20.08 2.89
CA TYR A 192 3.93 -20.64 4.25
C TYR A 192 2.69 -21.47 4.57
N THR A 193 1.50 -21.01 4.18
CA THR A 193 0.24 -21.79 4.38
C THR A 193 0.30 -23.14 3.67
N LEU A 194 0.74 -23.18 2.41
CA LEU A 194 0.86 -24.42 1.66
C LEU A 194 1.95 -25.34 2.25
N GLY A 195 3.07 -24.76 2.64
CA GLY A 195 4.17 -25.51 3.23
C GLY A 195 3.81 -26.12 4.58
N GLU A 196 3.22 -25.35 5.48
CA GLU A 196 2.76 -25.82 6.79
C GLU A 196 1.69 -26.90 6.65
N ASN A 197 0.71 -26.72 5.77
CA ASN A 197 -0.34 -27.72 5.51
C ASN A 197 0.27 -29.02 4.95
N THR A 198 1.20 -28.93 4.01
CA THR A 198 1.87 -30.11 3.44
C THR A 198 2.68 -30.84 4.50
N LEU A 199 3.45 -30.12 5.31
CA LEU A 199 4.23 -30.72 6.40
C LEU A 199 3.33 -31.34 7.49
N ALA A 200 2.22 -30.71 7.82
CA ALA A 200 1.25 -31.26 8.77
C ALA A 200 0.62 -32.56 8.26
N GLN A 201 0.33 -32.66 6.95
CA GLN A 201 -0.17 -33.90 6.34
C GLN A 201 0.87 -35.01 6.32
N GLN A 202 2.15 -34.67 6.03
CA GLN A 202 3.26 -35.64 6.02
C GLN A 202 3.64 -36.11 7.42
N HIS A 203 3.47 -35.26 8.41
CA HIS A 203 3.87 -35.52 9.80
C HIS A 203 2.75 -35.16 10.80
N PRO A 204 1.62 -35.91 10.82
CA PRO A 204 0.44 -35.55 11.61
C PRO A 204 0.69 -35.50 13.14
N ASN A 205 1.76 -36.12 13.62
CA ASN A 205 2.13 -36.15 15.04
C ASN A 205 3.10 -35.03 15.45
N ILE A 206 3.40 -34.08 14.57
CA ILE A 206 4.27 -32.95 14.89
C ILE A 206 3.61 -32.07 15.99
N LYS A 207 4.32 -31.88 17.10
CA LYS A 207 3.90 -30.99 18.19
C LYS A 207 4.72 -29.72 18.14
N LEU A 208 4.23 -28.72 17.40
CA LEU A 208 4.91 -27.43 17.20
C LEU A 208 5.28 -26.74 18.51
N ASN A 209 4.42 -26.83 19.53
CA ASN A 209 4.62 -26.22 20.85
C ASN A 209 5.72 -26.88 21.72
N GLN A 210 6.23 -28.05 21.31
CA GLN A 210 7.31 -28.75 22.00
C GLN A 210 8.67 -28.61 21.29
N MET A 211 8.73 -27.90 20.15
CA MET A 211 9.97 -27.71 19.41
C MET A 211 10.90 -26.71 20.09
N SER A 212 12.19 -27.05 20.14
CA SER A 212 13.24 -26.09 20.46
C SER A 212 13.32 -24.98 19.40
N ILE A 213 13.90 -23.83 19.73
CA ILE A 213 14.05 -22.70 18.79
C ILE A 213 14.77 -23.10 17.49
N ALA A 214 15.77 -23.98 17.59
CA ALA A 214 16.47 -24.49 16.41
C ALA A 214 15.57 -25.36 15.52
N GLN A 215 14.72 -26.19 16.12
CA GLN A 215 13.74 -27.01 15.40
C GLN A 215 12.63 -26.14 14.77
N GLN A 216 12.16 -25.11 15.49
CA GLN A 216 11.21 -24.12 14.94
C GLN A 216 11.80 -23.42 13.72
N ARG A 217 13.08 -23.05 13.77
CA ARG A 217 13.76 -22.45 12.62
C ARG A 217 13.84 -23.41 11.43
N ALA A 218 14.23 -24.65 11.67
CA ALA A 218 14.31 -25.67 10.62
C ALA A 218 12.93 -25.96 10.01
N PHE A 219 11.88 -26.00 10.81
CA PHE A 219 10.52 -26.16 10.34
C PHE A 219 10.08 -25.00 9.47
N TYR A 220 10.34 -23.76 9.92
CA TYR A 220 10.01 -22.54 9.16
C TYR A 220 10.72 -22.49 7.81
N ASP A 221 12.02 -22.80 7.75
CA ASP A 221 12.78 -22.85 6.50
C ASP A 221 12.27 -23.97 5.56
N ASN A 222 11.90 -25.11 6.14
CA ASN A 222 11.34 -26.24 5.37
C ASN A 222 9.94 -25.91 4.84
N ALA A 223 9.07 -25.29 5.64
CA ALA A 223 7.75 -24.84 5.20
C ALA A 223 7.84 -23.90 4.01
N TYR A 224 8.75 -22.91 4.04
CA TYR A 224 9.00 -22.04 2.89
C TYR A 224 9.41 -22.84 1.65
N THR A 225 10.36 -23.76 1.80
CA THR A 225 10.89 -24.56 0.68
C THR A 225 9.81 -25.46 0.07
N VAL A 226 9.06 -26.16 0.89
CA VAL A 226 7.97 -27.05 0.47
C VAL A 226 6.86 -26.28 -0.23
N GLY A 227 6.40 -25.18 0.38
CA GLY A 227 5.34 -24.36 -0.19
C GLY A 227 5.75 -23.69 -1.51
N ARG A 228 7.00 -23.17 -1.59
CA ARG A 228 7.54 -22.64 -2.84
C ARG A 228 7.60 -23.70 -3.95
N ASN A 229 8.11 -24.89 -3.64
CA ASN A 229 8.16 -25.99 -4.60
C ASN A 229 6.76 -26.42 -5.04
N TYR A 230 5.80 -26.41 -4.12
CA TYR A 230 4.40 -26.69 -4.46
C TYR A 230 3.87 -25.69 -5.50
N ILE A 231 4.07 -24.39 -5.31
CA ILE A 231 3.64 -23.36 -6.26
C ILE A 231 4.33 -23.55 -7.62
N ILE A 232 5.66 -23.74 -7.64
CA ILE A 232 6.44 -23.89 -8.87
C ILE A 232 6.02 -25.13 -9.67
N ASN A 233 5.67 -26.21 -8.99
CA ASN A 233 5.23 -27.45 -9.63
C ASN A 233 3.77 -27.42 -10.09
N ASN A 234 2.97 -26.43 -9.66
CA ASN A 234 1.57 -26.28 -10.02
C ASN A 234 1.32 -25.01 -10.85
N VAL A 235 2.09 -24.86 -11.94
CA VAL A 235 2.02 -23.69 -12.84
C VAL A 235 0.61 -23.47 -13.40
N GLY A 236 -0.16 -24.54 -13.66
CA GLY A 236 -1.56 -24.44 -14.13
C GLY A 236 -2.49 -23.72 -13.14
N THR A 237 -2.17 -23.74 -11.84
CA THR A 237 -2.97 -23.12 -10.79
C THR A 237 -2.46 -21.72 -10.44
N TYR A 238 -1.14 -21.54 -10.31
CA TYR A 238 -0.53 -20.31 -9.79
C TYR A 238 0.13 -19.45 -10.87
N GLY A 239 0.28 -19.98 -12.09
CA GLY A 239 1.09 -19.35 -13.13
C GLY A 239 2.60 -19.46 -12.83
N THR A 240 3.39 -18.62 -13.48
CA THR A 240 4.82 -18.46 -13.23
C THR A 240 5.07 -17.43 -12.15
N LEU A 241 6.19 -17.54 -11.44
CA LEU A 241 6.61 -16.50 -10.50
C LEU A 241 7.27 -15.36 -11.28
N ASP A 242 6.84 -14.15 -11.02
CA ASP A 242 7.43 -12.93 -11.57
C ASP A 242 7.91 -12.00 -10.44
N TRP A 243 8.91 -11.17 -10.74
CA TRP A 243 9.47 -10.23 -9.79
C TRP A 243 9.19 -8.78 -10.19
N ARG A 244 8.84 -7.94 -9.21
CA ARG A 244 8.55 -6.52 -9.41
C ARG A 244 9.49 -5.63 -8.59
N PRO A 245 10.17 -4.65 -9.22
CA PRO A 245 10.88 -3.57 -8.52
C PRO A 245 9.96 -2.81 -7.58
N THR A 246 10.51 -2.17 -6.55
CA THR A 246 9.73 -1.48 -5.51
C THR A 246 8.74 -0.47 -6.08
N ASP A 247 9.19 0.36 -7.02
CA ASP A 247 8.36 1.41 -7.65
C ASP A 247 7.32 0.88 -8.66
N ARG A 248 7.32 -0.44 -8.94
CA ARG A 248 6.36 -1.12 -9.84
C ARG A 248 5.37 -2.01 -9.11
N ARG A 249 5.45 -2.09 -7.78
CA ARG A 249 4.49 -2.85 -6.96
C ARG A 249 3.18 -2.09 -6.80
N GLU A 250 2.14 -2.82 -6.40
CA GLU A 250 0.83 -2.22 -6.10
C GLU A 250 0.94 -1.10 -5.06
N ASN A 251 0.09 -0.09 -5.19
CA ASN A 251 0.01 1.00 -4.23
C ASN A 251 -1.06 0.69 -3.18
N PHE A 252 -0.67 0.72 -1.92
CA PHE A 252 -1.55 0.59 -0.77
C PHE A 252 -1.67 1.90 0.00
N VAL A 253 -2.79 2.06 0.69
CA VAL A 253 -3.05 3.19 1.58
C VAL A 253 -3.41 2.63 2.95
N LYS A 254 -2.69 3.05 4.00
CA LYS A 254 -2.93 2.67 5.40
C LYS A 254 -2.56 3.82 6.33
N ARG A 255 -2.97 3.69 7.59
CA ARG A 255 -2.58 4.60 8.65
C ARG A 255 -1.25 4.16 9.28
N CYS A 256 -0.32 5.09 9.45
CA CYS A 256 0.92 4.87 10.18
C CYS A 256 0.63 4.83 11.68
N VAL A 257 0.68 3.64 12.29
CA VAL A 257 0.40 3.46 13.72
C VAL A 257 1.65 3.13 14.54
N GLY A 258 2.82 3.12 13.90
CA GLY A 258 4.11 2.93 14.57
C GLY A 258 5.25 3.51 13.77
N LEU A 259 6.09 4.30 14.43
CA LEU A 259 7.23 5.02 13.86
C LEU A 259 8.55 4.29 14.10
N PRO A 260 9.61 4.60 13.31
CA PRO A 260 10.94 4.03 13.51
C PRO A 260 11.46 4.22 14.93
N GLY A 261 11.97 3.16 15.52
CA GLY A 261 12.55 3.16 16.88
C GLY A 261 11.55 2.87 18.01
N GLN A 262 10.24 2.89 17.72
CA GLN A 262 9.23 2.58 18.73
C GLN A 262 9.04 1.07 18.91
N THR A 263 8.60 0.66 20.09
CA THR A 263 8.13 -0.70 20.38
C THR A 263 6.62 -0.72 20.33
N LEU A 264 6.06 -1.46 19.37
CA LEU A 264 4.63 -1.60 19.18
C LEU A 264 4.13 -2.91 19.82
N GLN A 265 3.01 -2.82 20.52
CA GLN A 265 2.28 -3.97 21.04
C GLN A 265 0.78 -3.72 20.91
N ILE A 266 0.02 -4.73 20.49
CA ILE A 266 -1.46 -4.70 20.54
C ILE A 266 -1.91 -5.60 21.65
N LYS A 267 -2.71 -5.06 22.56
CA LYS A 267 -3.34 -5.79 23.67
C LYS A 267 -4.85 -5.55 23.63
N ASN A 268 -5.62 -6.59 23.44
CA ASN A 268 -7.07 -6.47 23.33
C ASN A 268 -7.50 -5.35 22.36
N ARG A 269 -6.88 -5.30 21.15
CA ARG A 269 -7.09 -4.33 20.06
C ARG A 269 -6.49 -2.93 20.30
N ILE A 270 -6.09 -2.61 21.53
CA ILE A 270 -5.47 -1.32 21.83
C ILE A 270 -4.00 -1.37 21.45
N ILE A 271 -3.59 -0.40 20.64
CA ILE A 271 -2.18 -0.25 20.23
C ILE A 271 -1.42 0.49 21.34
N TYR A 272 -0.33 -0.10 21.79
CA TYR A 272 0.62 0.50 22.72
C TYR A 272 1.91 0.81 21.96
N LEU A 273 2.45 2.00 22.17
CA LEU A 273 3.76 2.45 21.67
C LEU A 273 4.63 2.77 22.86
N ASP A 274 5.77 2.09 22.98
CA ASP A 274 6.70 2.22 24.12
C ASP A 274 5.98 2.07 25.49
N GLY A 275 5.02 1.14 25.53
CA GLY A 275 4.22 0.85 26.71
C GLY A 275 3.05 1.81 27.00
N LYS A 276 2.87 2.86 26.20
CA LYS A 276 1.76 3.82 26.35
C LYS A 276 0.68 3.56 25.29
N PRO A 277 -0.61 3.64 25.66
CA PRO A 277 -1.69 3.46 24.68
C PRO A 277 -1.68 4.61 23.66
N ASN A 278 -1.74 4.26 22.38
CA ASN A 278 -1.94 5.22 21.31
C ASN A 278 -3.41 5.64 21.24
N LYS A 279 -3.67 6.93 21.03
CA LYS A 279 -5.05 7.42 20.83
C LYS A 279 -5.58 6.86 19.51
N GLU A 280 -6.65 6.11 19.59
CA GLU A 280 -7.33 5.55 18.44
C GLU A 280 -8.15 6.61 17.72
N PRO A 281 -8.10 6.73 16.38
CA PRO A 281 -9.00 7.58 15.62
C PRO A 281 -10.47 7.19 15.82
N GLU A 282 -11.38 8.17 15.80
CA GLU A 282 -12.81 7.93 16.03
C GLU A 282 -13.48 7.07 14.94
N LYS A 283 -12.95 7.13 13.73
CA LYS A 283 -13.44 6.39 12.56
C LYS A 283 -13.00 4.93 12.50
N VAL A 284 -12.21 4.47 13.46
CA VAL A 284 -11.80 3.06 13.52
C VAL A 284 -13.01 2.17 13.77
N GLN A 285 -13.11 1.10 12.98
CA GLN A 285 -14.18 0.11 13.09
C GLN A 285 -13.66 -1.30 13.35
N TYR A 286 -14.52 -2.07 14.01
CA TYR A 286 -14.32 -3.49 14.32
C TYR A 286 -15.53 -4.29 13.88
N SER A 287 -15.36 -5.58 13.62
CA SER A 287 -16.48 -6.47 13.35
C SER A 287 -17.19 -6.85 14.64
N TYR A 288 -18.50 -6.77 14.63
CA TYR A 288 -19.38 -7.18 15.73
C TYR A 288 -20.32 -8.25 15.23
N PHE A 289 -20.52 -9.31 16.00
CA PHE A 289 -21.69 -10.17 15.84
C PHE A 289 -22.93 -9.39 16.23
N VAL A 290 -23.91 -9.39 15.36
CA VAL A 290 -25.15 -8.61 15.51
C VAL A 290 -26.34 -9.53 15.37
N LYS A 291 -27.30 -9.40 16.29
CA LYS A 291 -28.63 -9.94 16.18
C LYS A 291 -29.61 -8.78 16.06
N LEU A 292 -30.27 -8.68 14.92
CA LEU A 292 -31.22 -7.62 14.65
C LEU A 292 -32.50 -7.82 15.49
N ASN A 293 -33.23 -6.74 15.74
CA ASN A 293 -34.45 -6.74 16.55
C ASN A 293 -35.66 -6.43 15.68
N ASN A 294 -36.40 -7.46 15.27
CA ASN A 294 -37.60 -7.36 14.46
C ASN A 294 -37.42 -6.65 13.10
N ILE A 295 -36.20 -6.58 12.60
CA ILE A 295 -35.86 -6.07 11.26
C ILE A 295 -34.92 -7.07 10.59
N THR A 296 -34.92 -7.06 9.26
CA THR A 296 -34.03 -7.90 8.45
C THR A 296 -32.85 -7.09 7.85
N THR A 297 -31.89 -7.78 7.29
CA THR A 297 -30.82 -7.15 6.49
C THR A 297 -31.38 -6.36 5.31
N ALA A 298 -32.45 -6.89 4.66
CA ALA A 298 -33.13 -6.22 3.56
C ALA A 298 -33.80 -4.91 4.02
N ASP A 299 -34.39 -4.90 5.22
CA ASP A 299 -35.00 -3.70 5.80
C ASP A 299 -33.92 -2.64 6.04
N LEU A 300 -32.77 -3.00 6.61
CA LEU A 300 -31.64 -2.07 6.80
C LEU A 300 -31.13 -1.49 5.48
N LEU A 301 -31.19 -2.22 4.38
CA LEU A 301 -30.81 -1.76 3.04
C LEU A 301 -31.89 -0.92 2.36
N SER A 302 -33.12 -0.89 2.90
CA SER A 302 -34.24 -0.16 2.33
C SER A 302 -34.07 1.37 2.44
N ALA A 303 -34.83 2.13 1.65
CA ALA A 303 -34.85 3.59 1.68
C ALA A 303 -35.26 4.16 3.05
N GLN A 304 -36.04 3.42 3.84
CA GLN A 304 -36.48 3.82 5.18
C GLN A 304 -35.29 4.05 6.13
N TYR A 305 -34.20 3.28 6.00
CA TYR A 305 -33.03 3.38 6.86
C TYR A 305 -31.83 4.10 6.19
N ASP A 306 -32.03 4.67 4.99
CA ASP A 306 -30.92 5.28 4.22
C ASP A 306 -30.31 6.48 4.96
N ASP A 307 -31.13 7.35 5.55
CA ASP A 307 -30.64 8.51 6.29
C ASP A 307 -29.95 8.09 7.60
N LEU A 308 -30.47 7.10 8.30
CA LEU A 308 -29.83 6.56 9.50
C LEU A 308 -28.48 5.91 9.17
N ARG A 309 -28.43 5.13 8.09
CA ARG A 309 -27.14 4.55 7.63
C ARG A 309 -26.11 5.63 7.28
N LYS A 310 -26.55 6.72 6.64
CA LYS A 310 -25.67 7.88 6.35
C LYS A 310 -25.18 8.56 7.63
N GLU A 311 -26.07 8.76 8.61
CA GLU A 311 -25.71 9.38 9.90
C GLU A 311 -24.70 8.54 10.68
N LEU A 312 -24.88 7.21 10.67
CA LEU A 312 -24.03 6.24 11.34
C LEU A 312 -22.83 5.81 10.50
N GLU A 313 -22.74 6.33 9.28
CA GLU A 313 -21.69 5.99 8.29
C GLU A 313 -21.64 4.47 8.01
N ILE A 314 -22.78 3.80 7.95
CA ILE A 314 -22.90 2.35 7.64
C ILE A 314 -23.09 2.20 6.14
N SER A 315 -22.14 1.54 5.45
CA SER A 315 -22.21 1.29 4.01
C SER A 315 -23.12 0.09 3.69
N ASN A 316 -23.53 -0.03 2.42
CA ASN A 316 -24.24 -1.23 1.96
C ASN A 316 -23.38 -2.49 2.12
N GLU A 317 -22.06 -2.37 1.87
CA GLU A 317 -21.09 -3.45 2.06
C GLU A 317 -21.06 -3.91 3.53
N ASP A 318 -21.05 -2.98 4.49
CA ASP A 318 -21.11 -3.32 5.93
C ASP A 318 -22.36 -4.14 6.27
N VAL A 319 -23.52 -3.74 5.75
CA VAL A 319 -24.79 -4.46 6.00
C VAL A 319 -24.79 -5.83 5.32
N GLN A 320 -24.26 -5.94 4.10
CA GLN A 320 -24.18 -7.20 3.36
C GLN A 320 -23.33 -8.24 4.07
N THR A 321 -22.34 -7.83 4.89
CA THR A 321 -21.54 -8.79 5.66
C THR A 321 -22.33 -9.57 6.69
N LEU A 322 -23.53 -9.09 7.12
CA LEU A 322 -24.44 -9.85 7.98
C LEU A 322 -24.91 -11.17 7.35
N THR A 323 -24.95 -11.27 6.03
CA THR A 323 -25.39 -12.48 5.31
C THR A 323 -24.26 -13.50 5.12
N ASN A 324 -22.99 -13.09 5.32
CA ASN A 324 -21.83 -13.94 5.01
C ASN A 324 -21.56 -15.03 6.05
N LEU A 325 -22.10 -14.91 7.28
CA LEU A 325 -21.86 -15.88 8.35
C LEU A 325 -22.44 -17.26 8.04
N HIS A 326 -23.52 -17.33 7.28
CA HIS A 326 -24.22 -18.58 6.97
C HIS A 326 -23.74 -19.29 5.69
N GLY A 327 -22.86 -18.67 4.91
CA GLY A 327 -22.43 -19.21 3.60
C GLY A 327 -20.96 -19.66 3.58
N SER A 328 -20.09 -18.76 3.16
CA SER A 328 -18.70 -19.09 2.82
C SER A 328 -17.80 -19.27 4.04
N ASP A 329 -18.04 -18.57 5.16
CA ASP A 329 -17.10 -18.56 6.29
C ASP A 329 -17.22 -19.82 7.15
N ILE A 330 -18.45 -20.36 7.31
CA ILE A 330 -18.65 -21.64 7.98
C ILE A 330 -18.10 -22.79 7.13
N SER A 331 -18.35 -22.77 5.82
CA SER A 331 -17.85 -23.80 4.91
C SER A 331 -16.32 -23.81 4.76
N ARG A 332 -15.67 -22.67 5.00
CA ARG A 332 -14.20 -22.55 5.02
C ARG A 332 -13.56 -22.90 6.37
N GLY A 333 -14.37 -23.28 7.37
CA GLY A 333 -13.88 -23.54 8.72
C GLY A 333 -13.31 -22.33 9.44
N MET A 334 -13.67 -21.10 9.00
CA MET A 334 -13.20 -19.85 9.60
C MET A 334 -13.90 -19.53 10.92
N VAL A 335 -15.14 -20.03 11.12
CA VAL A 335 -15.87 -19.84 12.37
C VAL A 335 -15.46 -20.92 13.37
N LEU A 336 -14.80 -20.53 14.43
CA LEU A 336 -14.22 -21.42 15.43
C LEU A 336 -15.13 -21.69 16.63
N ASN A 337 -16.21 -20.92 16.78
CA ASN A 337 -17.07 -20.98 17.97
C ASN A 337 -18.56 -21.01 17.59
N ASN A 338 -19.29 -22.04 18.05
CA ASN A 338 -20.72 -22.18 17.81
C ASN A 338 -21.57 -21.05 18.41
N ALA A 339 -21.07 -20.31 19.40
CA ALA A 339 -21.78 -19.14 19.95
C ALA A 339 -22.03 -18.04 18.90
N ALA A 340 -21.23 -17.99 17.83
CA ALA A 340 -21.44 -17.09 16.70
C ALA A 340 -22.77 -17.38 15.95
N LEU A 341 -23.26 -18.62 15.99
CA LEU A 341 -24.51 -19.05 15.32
C LEU A 341 -25.78 -18.50 16.00
N GLU A 342 -25.66 -17.92 17.19
CA GLU A 342 -26.77 -17.24 17.88
C GLU A 342 -27.11 -15.87 17.30
N TYR A 343 -26.24 -15.35 16.41
CA TYR A 343 -26.35 -14.05 15.76
C TYR A 343 -26.76 -14.20 14.29
N ASP A 344 -27.29 -13.12 13.71
CA ASP A 344 -27.67 -13.12 12.29
C ASP A 344 -26.42 -13.07 11.39
N GLY A 345 -25.35 -12.48 11.88
CA GLY A 345 -24.07 -12.38 11.19
C GLY A 345 -23.09 -11.47 11.93
N TYR A 346 -22.05 -11.03 11.23
CA TYR A 346 -21.17 -9.99 11.75
C TYR A 346 -21.16 -8.77 10.82
N MET A 347 -20.95 -7.58 11.38
CA MET A 347 -20.93 -6.31 10.66
C MET A 347 -19.80 -5.42 11.17
N PRO A 348 -19.04 -4.76 10.29
CA PRO A 348 -18.08 -3.74 10.69
C PRO A 348 -18.81 -2.51 11.19
N LEU A 349 -18.49 -2.05 12.39
CA LEU A 349 -19.07 -0.86 13.01
C LEU A 349 -18.01 -0.05 13.74
N THR A 350 -18.19 1.28 13.75
CA THR A 350 -17.51 2.14 14.72
C THR A 350 -18.13 1.93 16.10
N LYS A 351 -17.41 2.29 17.16
CA LYS A 351 -17.95 2.23 18.54
C LYS A 351 -19.23 3.08 18.67
N ARG A 352 -19.25 4.25 17.99
CA ARG A 352 -20.44 5.14 17.95
C ARG A 352 -21.62 4.47 17.28
N ALA A 353 -21.44 3.91 16.08
CA ALA A 353 -22.52 3.25 15.35
C ALA A 353 -23.08 2.05 16.11
N ALA A 354 -22.23 1.22 16.72
CA ALA A 354 -22.67 0.09 17.53
C ALA A 354 -23.52 0.52 18.75
N ALA A 355 -23.09 1.56 19.46
CA ALA A 355 -23.82 2.10 20.59
C ALA A 355 -25.16 2.71 20.18
N GLU A 356 -25.20 3.45 19.08
CA GLU A 356 -26.40 4.15 18.60
C GLU A 356 -27.45 3.17 18.04
N MET A 357 -27.05 2.17 17.26
CA MET A 357 -27.97 1.12 16.80
C MET A 357 -28.63 0.36 17.97
N LYS A 358 -27.84 0.12 19.06
CA LYS A 358 -28.37 -0.46 20.27
C LYS A 358 -29.36 0.47 20.98
N ARG A 359 -29.04 1.77 21.09
CA ARG A 359 -29.89 2.81 21.69
C ARG A 359 -31.23 2.94 20.97
N LEU A 360 -31.20 2.86 19.64
CA LEU A 360 -32.40 2.92 18.79
C LEU A 360 -33.23 1.61 18.79
N GLY A 361 -32.79 0.59 19.51
CA GLY A 361 -33.47 -0.68 19.59
C GLY A 361 -33.44 -1.53 18.32
N LEU A 362 -32.56 -1.24 17.36
CA LEU A 362 -32.39 -1.98 16.12
C LEU A 362 -31.64 -3.30 16.31
N ILE A 363 -30.93 -3.42 17.42
CA ILE A 363 -30.11 -4.58 17.76
C ILE A 363 -30.63 -5.20 19.06
N LYS A 364 -30.97 -6.48 19.01
CA LYS A 364 -31.35 -7.31 20.16
C LYS A 364 -30.11 -7.75 20.96
N ALA A 365 -29.05 -8.18 20.27
CA ALA A 365 -27.80 -8.59 20.88
C ALA A 365 -26.62 -8.15 19.99
N ILE A 366 -25.53 -7.73 20.63
CA ILE A 366 -24.27 -7.34 19.97
C ILE A 366 -23.08 -7.82 20.77
N ARG A 367 -22.11 -8.41 20.11
CA ARG A 367 -20.85 -8.86 20.70
C ARG A 367 -19.70 -8.61 19.73
N LEU A 368 -18.59 -8.11 20.24
CA LEU A 368 -17.40 -7.92 19.42
C LEU A 368 -16.84 -9.27 18.96
N VAL A 369 -16.48 -9.39 17.69
CA VAL A 369 -15.76 -10.54 17.13
C VAL A 369 -14.34 -10.57 17.67
N THR A 370 -13.90 -11.74 18.11
CA THR A 370 -12.55 -11.96 18.66
C THR A 370 -11.79 -13.01 17.83
N ASP A 371 -10.50 -13.11 18.04
CA ASP A 371 -9.63 -14.11 17.42
C ASP A 371 -10.01 -15.58 17.78
N LYS A 372 -10.83 -15.76 18.82
CA LYS A 372 -11.36 -17.07 19.21
C LYS A 372 -12.60 -17.46 18.41
N ASP A 373 -13.22 -16.49 17.74
CA ASP A 373 -14.45 -16.70 16.99
C ASP A 373 -14.17 -16.97 15.51
N ILE A 374 -13.26 -16.20 14.92
CA ILE A 374 -12.94 -16.29 13.49
C ILE A 374 -11.42 -16.30 13.30
N TYR A 375 -10.93 -17.31 12.61
CA TYR A 375 -9.54 -17.37 12.19
C TYR A 375 -9.31 -16.41 11.01
N SER A 376 -8.33 -15.52 11.14
CA SER A 376 -8.05 -14.47 10.14
C SER A 376 -6.76 -14.72 9.34
N GLY A 377 -6.20 -15.93 9.42
CA GLY A 377 -5.01 -16.32 8.66
C GLY A 377 -3.70 -16.25 9.46
N PRO A 378 -2.57 -16.63 8.84
CA PRO A 378 -1.27 -16.49 9.47
C PRO A 378 -0.88 -15.01 9.58
N TYR A 379 -0.31 -14.65 10.73
CA TYR A 379 0.18 -13.30 10.98
C TYR A 379 1.70 -13.24 10.83
N TYR A 380 2.21 -12.06 10.43
CA TYR A 380 3.65 -11.83 10.40
C TYR A 380 4.27 -12.11 11.78
N PRO A 381 5.40 -12.80 11.88
CA PRO A 381 6.36 -13.15 10.81
C PRO A 381 6.06 -14.45 10.05
N LEU A 382 4.81 -14.85 9.92
CA LEU A 382 4.33 -16.02 9.17
C LEU A 382 4.88 -17.34 9.73
N ASN A 383 5.08 -17.40 11.04
CA ASN A 383 5.44 -18.62 11.75
C ASN A 383 4.40 -18.92 12.83
N ALA A 384 4.09 -20.16 13.04
CA ALA A 384 3.10 -20.61 14.02
C ALA A 384 3.56 -20.48 15.48
N PHE A 385 4.75 -19.92 15.76
CA PHE A 385 5.39 -20.00 17.08
C PHE A 385 5.23 -18.76 17.94
N THR A 386 4.85 -17.61 17.36
CA THR A 386 4.68 -16.37 18.13
C THR A 386 3.43 -16.37 19.01
N GLY A 387 2.42 -17.16 18.64
CA GLY A 387 1.09 -17.12 19.26
C GLY A 387 0.36 -15.77 19.10
N TRP A 388 0.85 -14.89 18.23
CA TRP A 388 0.23 -13.60 17.97
C TRP A 388 -1.05 -13.74 17.15
N THR A 389 -1.97 -12.84 17.45
CA THR A 389 -3.26 -12.79 16.79
C THR A 389 -3.54 -11.36 16.30
N ARG A 390 -4.61 -11.17 15.56
CA ARG A 390 -5.01 -9.86 15.06
C ARG A 390 -5.19 -8.83 16.18
N ASP A 391 -5.76 -9.26 17.30
CA ASP A 391 -6.14 -8.41 18.43
C ASP A 391 -5.11 -8.41 19.59
N ASN A 392 -4.15 -9.37 19.58
CA ASN A 392 -3.07 -9.48 20.56
C ASN A 392 -1.76 -9.79 19.84
N TYR A 393 -0.93 -8.77 19.64
CA TYR A 393 0.21 -8.81 18.74
C TYR A 393 1.46 -8.16 19.35
N GLY A 394 2.62 -8.73 19.11
CA GLY A 394 3.87 -8.20 19.62
C GLY A 394 4.18 -8.60 21.09
N PRO A 395 5.11 -7.90 21.77
CA PRO A 395 5.76 -6.64 21.35
C PRO A 395 6.77 -6.83 20.21
N ILE A 396 6.86 -5.83 19.32
CA ILE A 396 7.89 -5.75 18.28
C ILE A 396 8.55 -4.37 18.29
N TRP A 397 9.85 -4.32 18.13
CA TRP A 397 10.57 -3.07 17.91
C TRP A 397 10.59 -2.74 16.42
N ILE A 398 10.22 -1.52 16.05
CA ILE A 398 10.20 -1.05 14.67
C ILE A 398 11.60 -0.54 14.31
N PRO A 399 12.28 -1.12 13.30
CA PRO A 399 13.63 -0.74 12.96
C PRO A 399 13.76 0.73 12.56
N ALA A 400 14.87 1.35 12.97
CA ALA A 400 15.19 2.74 12.65
C ALA A 400 16.60 2.81 12.05
N LYS A 401 16.78 3.70 11.07
CA LYS A 401 18.04 3.95 10.40
C LYS A 401 19.17 4.28 11.39
N GLY A 402 20.28 3.57 11.25
CA GLY A 402 21.45 3.74 12.13
C GLY A 402 21.30 3.10 13.53
N LYS A 403 20.14 2.51 13.86
CA LYS A 403 19.93 1.79 15.10
C LYS A 403 20.19 0.31 14.92
N SER A 404 20.59 -0.35 16.01
CA SER A 404 20.98 -1.76 15.99
C SER A 404 20.12 -2.58 16.91
N ILE A 405 19.93 -3.85 16.53
CA ILE A 405 19.29 -4.86 17.39
C ILE A 405 20.23 -6.05 17.59
N THR A 406 20.17 -6.68 18.75
CA THR A 406 20.78 -7.99 18.98
C THR A 406 19.94 -9.05 18.27
N LEU A 407 20.58 -9.84 17.39
CA LEU A 407 19.93 -10.92 16.65
C LEU A 407 20.06 -12.23 17.42
N THR A 408 18.95 -12.94 17.52
CA THR A 408 18.83 -14.29 18.05
C THR A 408 17.98 -15.13 17.10
N LEU A 409 18.05 -16.44 17.16
CA LEU A 409 17.18 -17.30 16.37
C LEU A 409 15.69 -17.08 16.70
N ASN A 410 15.39 -16.62 17.90
CA ASN A 410 14.02 -16.35 18.34
C ASN A 410 13.42 -15.10 17.68
N ASN A 411 14.20 -14.02 17.54
CA ASN A 411 13.71 -12.78 16.94
C ASN A 411 14.03 -12.64 15.44
N LEU A 412 14.86 -13.53 14.89
CA LEU A 412 15.27 -13.48 13.49
C LEU A 412 14.08 -13.47 12.51
N PRO A 413 13.04 -14.30 12.66
CA PRO A 413 11.91 -14.29 11.75
C PRO A 413 11.24 -12.91 11.61
N ILE A 414 11.26 -12.11 12.67
CA ILE A 414 10.68 -10.75 12.67
C ILE A 414 11.51 -9.80 11.80
N TYR A 415 12.85 -9.95 11.76
CA TYR A 415 13.73 -8.97 11.11
C TYR A 415 14.39 -9.50 9.83
N GLU A 416 14.25 -10.79 9.56
CA GLU A 416 14.93 -11.46 8.43
C GLU A 416 14.57 -10.80 7.10
N ARG A 417 13.28 -10.51 6.87
CA ARG A 417 12.84 -9.87 5.64
C ARG A 417 13.43 -8.45 5.47
N CYS A 418 13.52 -7.68 6.56
CA CYS A 418 14.17 -6.38 6.54
C CYS A 418 15.64 -6.49 6.12
N ILE A 419 16.36 -7.43 6.70
CA ILE A 419 17.79 -7.62 6.47
C ILE A 419 18.06 -8.18 5.08
N LYS A 420 17.36 -9.26 4.71
CA LYS A 420 17.63 -10.04 3.50
C LYS A 420 17.03 -9.40 2.25
N VAL A 421 15.75 -9.02 2.31
CA VAL A 421 15.00 -8.56 1.13
C VAL A 421 15.14 -7.05 0.94
N TYR A 422 14.79 -6.25 1.97
CA TYR A 422 14.76 -4.80 1.81
C TYR A 422 16.16 -4.18 1.82
N GLU A 423 17.08 -4.70 2.65
CA GLU A 423 18.46 -4.19 2.70
C GLU A 423 19.46 -5.04 1.91
N LYS A 424 18.96 -6.02 1.12
CA LYS A 424 19.70 -6.79 0.11
C LYS A 424 20.96 -7.47 0.68
N ASN A 425 20.89 -8.05 1.90
CA ASN A 425 22.00 -8.79 2.47
C ASN A 425 21.84 -10.30 2.24
N ASP A 426 22.95 -11.02 2.11
CA ASP A 426 22.96 -12.48 2.19
C ASP A 426 22.89 -12.87 3.68
N LEU A 427 21.74 -13.42 4.10
CA LEU A 427 21.50 -13.90 5.45
C LEU A 427 21.31 -15.40 5.44
N GLN A 428 22.10 -16.11 6.25
CA GLN A 428 22.07 -17.54 6.37
C GLN A 428 22.13 -17.96 7.84
N VAL A 429 21.50 -19.09 8.17
CA VAL A 429 21.61 -19.74 9.48
C VAL A 429 22.30 -21.08 9.28
N LYS A 430 23.46 -21.26 9.91
CA LYS A 430 24.26 -22.51 9.85
C LYS A 430 24.63 -22.93 11.25
N ASN A 431 24.34 -24.17 11.63
CA ASN A 431 24.67 -24.76 12.95
C ASN A 431 24.19 -23.86 14.11
N GLY A 432 22.98 -23.28 14.00
CA GLY A 432 22.40 -22.42 15.02
C GLY A 432 23.02 -21.02 15.14
N LYS A 433 23.93 -20.65 14.24
CA LYS A 433 24.55 -19.32 14.16
C LYS A 433 24.07 -18.54 12.96
N ILE A 434 23.87 -17.23 13.13
CA ILE A 434 23.42 -16.30 12.09
C ILE A 434 24.66 -15.75 11.38
N TYR A 435 24.62 -15.74 10.05
CA TYR A 435 25.65 -15.14 9.19
C TYR A 435 25.01 -14.09 8.29
N ILE A 436 25.66 -12.93 8.18
CA ILE A 436 25.26 -11.85 7.26
C ILE A 436 26.45 -11.52 6.39
N ASN A 437 26.26 -11.62 5.07
CA ASN A 437 27.32 -11.43 4.07
C ASN A 437 28.57 -12.28 4.36
N GLY A 438 28.36 -13.54 4.72
CA GLY A 438 29.40 -14.51 5.03
C GLY A 438 30.11 -14.36 6.39
N ARG A 439 29.73 -13.37 7.22
CA ARG A 439 30.32 -13.14 8.56
C ARG A 439 29.36 -13.50 9.66
N PRO A 440 29.81 -14.11 10.77
CA PRO A 440 28.97 -14.33 11.95
C PRO A 440 28.40 -13.01 12.48
N ALA A 441 27.12 -12.98 12.77
CA ALA A 441 26.44 -11.76 13.23
C ALA A 441 25.55 -12.06 14.45
N THR A 442 25.83 -11.34 15.54
CA THR A 442 24.97 -11.32 16.73
C THR A 442 24.21 -10.00 16.86
N ARG A 443 24.49 -9.05 15.98
CA ARG A 443 23.88 -7.72 15.94
C ARG A 443 23.74 -7.26 14.50
N TYR A 444 22.69 -6.47 14.24
CA TYR A 444 22.47 -5.85 12.94
C TYR A 444 22.12 -4.37 13.10
N THR A 445 22.69 -3.51 12.26
CA THR A 445 22.39 -2.07 12.19
C THR A 445 21.60 -1.79 10.93
N PHE A 446 20.39 -1.27 11.07
CA PHE A 446 19.50 -1.02 9.94
C PHE A 446 19.94 0.21 9.13
N LYS A 447 19.80 0.11 7.80
CA LYS A 447 20.18 1.13 6.84
C LYS A 447 19.03 2.08 6.48
N MET A 448 17.78 1.68 6.78
CA MET A 448 16.55 2.41 6.48
C MET A 448 15.67 2.56 7.72
N ASP A 449 14.75 3.52 7.67
CA ASP A 449 13.63 3.64 8.58
C ASP A 449 12.50 2.68 8.15
N TYR A 450 11.76 2.17 9.14
CA TYR A 450 10.63 1.28 8.92
C TYR A 450 9.39 1.80 9.67
N TYR A 451 8.23 1.46 9.13
CA TYR A 451 6.95 1.91 9.66
C TYR A 451 6.02 0.72 9.89
N TRP A 452 5.05 0.90 10.78
CA TRP A 452 3.97 -0.07 10.98
C TRP A 452 2.66 0.54 10.54
N MET A 453 2.03 -0.06 9.52
CA MET A 453 0.87 0.45 8.84
C MET A 453 -0.36 -0.41 9.13
N MET A 454 -1.47 0.19 9.56
CA MET A 454 -2.72 -0.53 9.79
C MET A 454 -3.90 0.18 9.13
N GLY A 455 -4.90 -0.60 8.71
CA GLY A 455 -6.16 -0.06 8.24
C GLY A 455 -7.08 0.34 9.40
N ASP A 456 -7.96 1.32 9.18
CA ASP A 456 -8.93 1.77 10.16
C ASP A 456 -10.09 0.77 10.30
N ASN A 457 -10.38 0.00 9.25
CA ASN A 457 -11.23 -1.19 9.32
C ASN A 457 -10.42 -2.37 9.88
N ARG A 458 -10.22 -2.39 11.20
CA ARG A 458 -9.25 -3.25 11.90
C ARG A 458 -9.40 -4.74 11.63
N HIS A 459 -10.63 -5.21 11.43
CA HIS A 459 -10.93 -6.62 11.20
C HIS A 459 -11.08 -6.98 9.72
N ASN A 460 -11.13 -5.97 8.83
CA ASN A 460 -11.19 -6.16 7.37
C ASN A 460 -10.07 -5.36 6.68
N SER A 461 -8.85 -5.58 7.10
CA SER A 461 -7.69 -4.93 6.51
C SER A 461 -6.52 -5.91 6.45
N ALA A 462 -6.04 -6.17 5.24
CA ALA A 462 -4.70 -6.69 5.04
C ALA A 462 -3.71 -5.53 5.30
N ASP A 463 -2.83 -5.67 6.31
CA ASP A 463 -1.92 -4.62 6.77
C ASP A 463 -0.65 -5.20 7.42
N SER A 464 0.14 -4.40 8.12
CA SER A 464 1.43 -4.83 8.68
C SER A 464 1.34 -6.03 9.62
N ARG A 465 0.18 -6.32 10.18
CA ARG A 465 -0.03 -7.57 10.96
C ARG A 465 0.14 -8.83 10.11
N TYR A 466 0.02 -8.72 8.79
CA TYR A 466 0.11 -9.83 7.84
C TYR A 466 1.42 -9.83 7.05
N TRP A 467 1.91 -8.66 6.56
CA TRP A 467 3.14 -8.60 5.76
C TRP A 467 4.35 -7.97 6.48
N GLY A 468 4.17 -7.45 7.70
CA GLY A 468 5.24 -6.87 8.50
C GLY A 468 5.53 -5.41 8.20
N PHE A 469 6.79 -5.03 8.32
CA PHE A 469 7.26 -3.66 8.22
C PHE A 469 7.14 -3.08 6.81
N VAL A 470 6.88 -1.77 6.73
CA VAL A 470 6.96 -0.98 5.49
C VAL A 470 8.24 -0.15 5.55
N PRO A 471 9.24 -0.42 4.69
CA PRO A 471 10.48 0.33 4.69
C PRO A 471 10.32 1.72 4.01
N GLU A 472 11.21 2.65 4.32
CA GLU A 472 11.13 4.04 3.82
C GLU A 472 11.15 4.15 2.30
N ASP A 473 11.84 3.24 1.61
CA ASP A 473 11.92 3.20 0.14
C ASP A 473 10.58 2.84 -0.53
N HIS A 474 9.62 2.28 0.23
CA HIS A 474 8.26 1.98 -0.24
C HIS A 474 7.30 3.17 -0.10
N ILE A 475 7.61 4.18 0.73
CA ILE A 475 6.72 5.33 0.96
C ILE A 475 6.60 6.16 -0.33
N VAL A 476 5.37 6.38 -0.81
CA VAL A 476 5.05 7.14 -2.03
C VAL A 476 4.71 8.59 -1.70
N GLY A 477 3.77 8.83 -0.79
CA GLY A 477 3.34 10.18 -0.46
C GLY A 477 2.22 10.25 0.56
N LYS A 478 1.81 11.49 0.86
CA LYS A 478 0.71 11.81 1.80
C LYS A 478 -0.54 12.23 1.02
N PRO A 479 -1.70 11.57 1.20
CA PRO A 479 -2.97 12.09 0.73
C PRO A 479 -3.26 13.43 1.41
N ILE A 480 -3.56 14.46 0.63
CA ILE A 480 -3.82 15.80 1.15
C ILE A 480 -5.32 16.08 1.21
N PHE A 481 -6.04 15.85 0.11
CA PHE A 481 -7.48 16.04 0.06
C PHE A 481 -8.15 15.08 -0.92
N ILE A 482 -9.47 14.93 -0.75
CA ILE A 482 -10.34 14.18 -1.64
C ILE A 482 -10.84 15.16 -2.70
N TRP A 483 -10.43 14.97 -3.98
CA TRP A 483 -10.86 15.87 -5.04
C TRP A 483 -12.14 15.40 -5.73
N TRP A 484 -12.46 14.10 -5.66
CA TRP A 484 -13.68 13.49 -6.15
C TRP A 484 -14.09 12.32 -5.26
N SER A 485 -15.40 12.09 -5.13
CA SER A 485 -15.92 10.92 -4.41
C SER A 485 -17.19 10.43 -5.08
N SER A 486 -17.19 9.16 -5.50
CA SER A 486 -18.38 8.52 -6.07
C SER A 486 -18.66 7.19 -5.37
N ASP A 487 -19.93 6.99 -5.06
CA ASP A 487 -20.41 5.75 -4.48
C ASP A 487 -20.51 4.68 -5.56
N PRO A 488 -19.77 3.55 -5.46
CA PRO A 488 -19.81 2.50 -6.46
C PRO A 488 -21.19 1.82 -6.54
N ASP A 489 -21.97 1.88 -5.46
CA ASP A 489 -23.31 1.26 -5.40
C ASP A 489 -24.41 2.11 -6.03
N ARG A 490 -24.12 3.36 -6.41
CA ARG A 490 -25.08 4.32 -6.98
C ARG A 490 -24.61 4.84 -8.35
N LYS A 491 -25.54 4.92 -9.28
CA LYS A 491 -25.26 5.41 -10.65
C LYS A 491 -25.57 6.89 -10.81
N GLY A 492 -24.83 7.56 -11.71
CA GLY A 492 -25.05 8.95 -12.11
C GLY A 492 -24.80 9.97 -11.00
N PHE A 493 -25.46 11.11 -11.09
CA PHE A 493 -25.27 12.22 -10.14
C PHE A 493 -25.65 11.89 -8.70
N GLY A 494 -26.57 10.93 -8.46
CA GLY A 494 -26.96 10.46 -7.15
C GLY A 494 -25.87 9.66 -6.43
N GLY A 495 -24.87 9.18 -7.16
CA GLY A 495 -23.72 8.49 -6.58
C GLY A 495 -22.58 9.44 -6.16
N ILE A 496 -22.65 10.75 -6.47
CA ILE A 496 -21.61 11.69 -6.09
C ILE A 496 -21.78 12.08 -4.62
N ARG A 497 -20.72 11.88 -3.84
CA ARG A 497 -20.69 12.26 -2.42
C ARG A 497 -20.19 13.72 -2.29
N TRP A 498 -21.06 14.68 -2.62
CA TRP A 498 -20.74 16.11 -2.68
C TRP A 498 -20.09 16.65 -1.41
N HIS A 499 -20.51 16.19 -0.23
CA HIS A 499 -19.99 16.61 1.08
C HIS A 499 -18.52 16.18 1.31
N ARG A 500 -17.97 15.26 0.49
CA ARG A 500 -16.59 14.79 0.60
C ARG A 500 -15.63 15.54 -0.33
N LEU A 501 -16.14 16.29 -1.32
CA LEU A 501 -15.31 17.01 -2.27
C LEU A 501 -14.47 18.08 -1.55
N PHE A 502 -13.16 18.09 -1.88
CA PHE A 502 -12.15 19.01 -1.31
C PHE A 502 -11.96 18.90 0.21
N ASN A 503 -12.44 17.82 0.85
CA ASN A 503 -12.15 17.57 2.25
C ASN A 503 -10.67 17.22 2.44
N TRP A 504 -10.04 17.89 3.39
CA TRP A 504 -8.66 17.60 3.78
C TRP A 504 -8.60 16.29 4.55
N VAL A 505 -7.66 15.42 4.15
CA VAL A 505 -7.52 14.08 4.76
C VAL A 505 -7.10 14.18 6.23
N ASP A 506 -6.27 15.17 6.59
CA ASP A 506 -5.84 15.41 7.99
C ASP A 506 -6.99 15.80 8.92
N ASN A 507 -8.12 16.27 8.39
CA ASN A 507 -9.34 16.61 9.16
C ASN A 507 -10.25 15.40 9.37
N ILE A 508 -9.99 14.28 8.70
CA ILE A 508 -10.76 13.03 8.83
C ILE A 508 -10.17 12.23 10.00
N LYS A 509 -10.71 12.48 11.20
CA LYS A 509 -10.25 11.88 12.47
C LYS A 509 -11.13 10.72 12.88
#